data_74b8274c06233de827d9edbbda8b0b01
#
_entry.id   74b8274c06233de827d9edbbda8b0b01
#
_cell.length_a   1.000
_cell.length_b   1.000
_cell.length_c   1.000
_cell.angle_alpha   90.00
_cell.angle_beta   90.00
_cell.angle_gamma   90.00
#
_symmetry.space_group_name_H-M   'P 1'
#
loop_
_entity.id
_entity.type
_entity.pdbx_description
1 polymer ?
#
loop_
_entity_poly.entity_id
_entity_poly.type
_entity_poly.pdbx_seq_one_letter_code
_entity_poly.pdbx_strand_id
1 'polypeptide(L)'
;MTRYQTAVLKNGLRIIALSTTSPVVYCGYQLNVGTANELPDEEGIAHFCEHVTFKGTTRRTAIDVIQCLEQVGGDLNAFTTKTDTVYYSAILKDHLPRAIDLLTDIVFHSIYPQKEINKEVEVICDEIESYNDSPAELIYDEFENIIFRGHPLGHSILGTAERVRKFTTEDALRFTQKHYQPMNSVFFTYGDVDFDNLISLLEKENHSKVRIKGETEKPIETPLPALSEYQPQTVKIDKHTHQAHVMIGNRAYSIHDKRRMALYLLNNILGGPGMSARLNLALRERRGLVYTVESSMVSYSLTGIWSIYFGCDTDDLDECMRLVRAELDHFIDIPLTDDELSIAKQQIKGQIGIACDNRENLALDFGKGFLHYGWKKDISALYRNIDAITAEEVQAVARELFPEERLTKLIYI
;
A
#
# COMPACT_ATOMS: atom_id res chain seq x y z
N MET A 1 -26.48 -3.46 -5.49
CA MET A 1 -25.46 -4.26 -4.79
C MET A 1 -24.37 -4.57 -5.80
N THR A 2 -23.16 -4.11 -5.55
CA THR A 2 -21.97 -4.42 -6.36
C THR A 2 -21.72 -5.93 -6.24
N ARG A 3 -21.83 -6.65 -7.32
CA ARG A 3 -21.74 -8.12 -7.27
C ARG A 3 -20.37 -8.57 -7.78
N TYR A 4 -19.45 -8.82 -6.88
CA TYR A 4 -18.19 -9.49 -7.22
C TYR A 4 -18.44 -10.93 -7.67
N GLN A 5 -17.73 -11.31 -8.73
CA GLN A 5 -17.64 -12.69 -9.19
C GLN A 5 -16.26 -13.26 -8.84
N THR A 6 -16.22 -14.49 -8.40
CA THR A 6 -14.97 -15.13 -7.92
C THR A 6 -14.84 -16.54 -8.46
N ALA A 7 -13.58 -16.97 -8.66
CA ALA A 7 -13.24 -18.34 -9.00
C ALA A 7 -11.86 -18.71 -8.47
N VAL A 8 -11.55 -20.01 -8.43
CA VAL A 8 -10.23 -20.56 -8.12
C VAL A 8 -9.86 -21.59 -9.16
N LEU A 9 -8.68 -21.50 -9.75
CA LEU A 9 -8.15 -22.51 -10.68
C LEU A 9 -7.54 -23.68 -9.89
N LYS A 10 -7.29 -24.79 -10.58
CA LYS A 10 -6.68 -25.99 -9.95
C LYS A 10 -5.25 -25.74 -9.46
N ASN A 11 -4.52 -24.81 -10.08
CA ASN A 11 -3.19 -24.40 -9.64
C ASN A 11 -3.21 -23.45 -8.42
N GLY A 12 -4.39 -23.13 -7.88
CA GLY A 12 -4.57 -22.31 -6.71
C GLY A 12 -4.75 -20.80 -6.99
N LEU A 13 -4.65 -20.35 -8.25
CA LEU A 13 -4.90 -18.95 -8.59
C LEU A 13 -6.34 -18.56 -8.23
N ARG A 14 -6.48 -17.55 -7.38
CA ARG A 14 -7.76 -16.96 -7.00
C ARG A 14 -8.09 -15.79 -7.95
N ILE A 15 -9.34 -15.67 -8.33
CA ILE A 15 -9.80 -14.66 -9.29
C ILE A 15 -10.94 -13.88 -8.66
N ILE A 16 -10.89 -12.55 -8.77
CA ILE A 16 -11.97 -11.65 -8.39
C ILE A 16 -12.24 -10.65 -9.50
N ALA A 17 -13.50 -10.51 -9.89
CA ALA A 17 -13.93 -9.58 -10.92
C ALA A 17 -15.09 -8.71 -10.41
N LEU A 18 -15.05 -7.44 -10.78
CA LEU A 18 -16.13 -6.50 -10.64
C LEU A 18 -16.53 -5.99 -12.03
N SER A 19 -17.57 -6.61 -12.61
CA SER A 19 -18.07 -6.22 -13.93
C SER A 19 -18.86 -4.92 -13.86
N THR A 20 -18.56 -4.00 -14.78
CA THR A 20 -19.20 -2.68 -14.93
C THR A 20 -19.44 -2.39 -16.41
N THR A 21 -19.91 -1.20 -16.73
CA THR A 21 -20.08 -0.73 -18.12
C THR A 21 -18.87 0.06 -18.65
N SER A 22 -17.78 0.15 -17.87
CA SER A 22 -16.59 0.89 -18.28
C SER A 22 -15.86 0.15 -19.41
N PRO A 23 -15.60 0.81 -20.57
CA PRO A 23 -14.83 0.21 -21.64
C PRO A 23 -13.34 0.04 -21.30
N VAL A 24 -12.84 0.80 -20.33
CA VAL A 24 -11.49 0.63 -19.77
C VAL A 24 -11.54 -0.44 -18.70
N VAL A 25 -10.66 -1.42 -18.84
CA VAL A 25 -10.49 -2.53 -17.92
C VAL A 25 -9.17 -2.36 -17.17
N TYR A 26 -9.25 -2.40 -15.85
CA TYR A 26 -8.09 -2.53 -14.95
C TYR A 26 -7.98 -4.00 -14.57
N CYS A 27 -6.84 -4.60 -14.84
CA CYS A 27 -6.63 -6.02 -14.52
C CYS A 27 -5.18 -6.29 -14.17
N GLY A 28 -4.93 -7.28 -13.32
CA GLY A 28 -3.56 -7.62 -12.94
C GLY A 28 -3.46 -8.75 -11.95
N TYR A 29 -2.21 -9.10 -11.65
CA TYR A 29 -1.84 -10.01 -10.59
C TYR A 29 -1.40 -9.23 -9.35
N GLN A 30 -1.96 -9.58 -8.21
CA GLN A 30 -1.45 -9.21 -6.90
C GLN A 30 -0.86 -10.44 -6.24
N LEU A 31 0.39 -10.32 -5.83
CA LEU A 31 1.19 -11.38 -5.23
C LEU A 31 1.29 -11.11 -3.71
N ASN A 32 1.03 -12.11 -2.89
CA ASN A 32 1.20 -12.03 -1.44
C ASN A 32 2.68 -12.15 -1.07
N VAL A 33 3.47 -11.22 -1.55
CA VAL A 33 4.90 -11.09 -1.30
C VAL A 33 5.32 -9.64 -1.46
N GLY A 34 6.04 -9.13 -0.50
CA GLY A 34 6.66 -7.82 -0.49
C GLY A 34 7.97 -7.89 0.29
N THR A 35 8.50 -6.74 0.68
CA THR A 35 9.79 -6.70 1.36
C THR A 35 9.76 -7.41 2.71
N ALA A 36 8.63 -7.49 3.41
CA ALA A 36 8.51 -8.26 4.65
C ALA A 36 8.72 -9.79 4.49
N ASN A 37 8.85 -10.27 3.26
CA ASN A 37 9.14 -11.68 2.96
C ASN A 37 10.61 -11.94 2.63
N GLU A 38 11.43 -10.90 2.61
CA GLU A 38 12.87 -10.96 2.34
C GLU A 38 13.62 -11.55 3.52
N LEU A 39 14.70 -12.27 3.23
CA LEU A 39 15.67 -12.66 4.24
C LEU A 39 16.58 -11.46 4.58
N PRO A 40 17.28 -11.45 5.73
CA PRO A 40 18.16 -10.34 6.10
C PRO A 40 19.28 -10.04 5.11
N ASP A 41 19.67 -11.01 4.29
CA ASP A 41 20.66 -10.86 3.22
C ASP A 41 20.04 -10.56 1.84
N GLU A 42 18.72 -10.51 1.74
CA GLU A 42 17.94 -10.25 0.51
C GLU A 42 17.25 -8.88 0.50
N GLU A 43 17.51 -7.98 1.46
CA GLU A 43 16.83 -6.67 1.54
C GLU A 43 16.91 -5.88 0.22
N GLY A 44 15.74 -5.52 -0.32
CA GLY A 44 15.56 -4.85 -1.61
C GLY A 44 15.30 -5.79 -2.80
N ILE A 45 15.32 -7.13 -2.59
CA ILE A 45 15.13 -8.08 -3.70
C ILE A 45 13.71 -8.09 -4.25
N ALA A 46 12.69 -7.81 -3.43
CA ALA A 46 11.31 -7.76 -3.90
C ALA A 46 11.11 -6.61 -4.92
N HIS A 47 11.61 -5.41 -4.60
CA HIS A 47 11.59 -4.26 -5.49
C HIS A 47 12.49 -4.48 -6.72
N PHE A 48 13.69 -5.03 -6.52
CA PHE A 48 14.56 -5.40 -7.62
C PHE A 48 13.87 -6.39 -8.59
N CYS A 49 13.19 -7.42 -8.09
CA CYS A 49 12.44 -8.36 -8.93
C CYS A 49 11.30 -7.70 -9.69
N GLU A 50 10.65 -6.70 -9.10
CA GLU A 50 9.64 -5.90 -9.80
C GLU A 50 10.22 -5.28 -11.06
N HIS A 51 11.33 -4.53 -10.96
CA HIS A 51 12.01 -3.88 -12.09
C HIS A 51 12.44 -4.88 -13.17
N VAL A 52 13.11 -5.95 -12.76
CA VAL A 52 13.69 -6.90 -13.74
C VAL A 52 12.68 -7.86 -14.35
N THR A 53 11.44 -7.92 -13.80
CA THR A 53 10.33 -8.71 -14.38
C THR A 53 9.96 -8.24 -15.79
N PHE A 54 10.16 -6.96 -16.11
CA PHE A 54 9.89 -6.41 -17.45
C PHE A 54 11.01 -6.63 -18.45
N LYS A 55 12.12 -7.26 -18.06
CA LYS A 55 13.35 -7.33 -18.88
C LYS A 55 13.46 -8.58 -19.76
N GLY A 56 12.41 -9.39 -19.81
CA GLY A 56 12.24 -10.50 -20.74
C GLY A 56 11.76 -11.78 -20.14
N THR A 57 11.07 -12.54 -20.96
CA THR A 57 10.51 -13.86 -20.67
C THR A 57 11.09 -14.91 -21.61
N THR A 58 10.66 -16.16 -21.48
CA THR A 58 10.99 -17.19 -22.46
C THR A 58 10.43 -16.92 -23.86
N ARG A 59 9.41 -16.04 -24.00
CA ARG A 59 8.72 -15.74 -25.26
C ARG A 59 8.95 -14.31 -25.77
N ARG A 60 9.36 -13.38 -24.90
CA ARG A 60 9.43 -11.94 -25.19
C ARG A 60 10.74 -11.33 -24.76
N THR A 61 11.29 -10.47 -25.60
CA THR A 61 12.36 -9.55 -25.19
C THR A 61 11.80 -8.40 -24.32
N ALA A 62 12.68 -7.63 -23.68
CA ALA A 62 12.26 -6.45 -22.92
C ALA A 62 11.45 -5.44 -23.77
N ILE A 63 11.85 -5.24 -25.04
CA ILE A 63 11.13 -4.35 -25.95
C ILE A 63 9.76 -4.92 -26.32
N ASP A 64 9.65 -6.23 -26.54
CA ASP A 64 8.36 -6.87 -26.81
C ASP A 64 7.40 -6.72 -25.62
N VAL A 65 7.90 -6.79 -24.38
CA VAL A 65 7.11 -6.58 -23.17
C VAL A 65 6.56 -5.16 -23.15
N ILE A 66 7.41 -4.14 -23.30
CA ILE A 66 7.01 -2.73 -23.28
C ILE A 66 5.99 -2.44 -24.39
N GLN A 67 6.30 -2.82 -25.62
CA GLN A 67 5.46 -2.52 -26.78
C GLN A 67 4.14 -3.29 -26.81
N CYS A 68 4.04 -4.40 -26.07
CA CYS A 68 2.89 -5.29 -26.15
C CYS A 68 1.56 -4.57 -25.89
N LEU A 69 1.46 -3.74 -24.87
CA LEU A 69 0.24 -3.02 -24.54
C LEU A 69 0.23 -1.60 -25.11
N GLU A 70 1.39 -0.92 -25.16
CA GLU A 70 1.50 0.45 -25.69
C GLU A 70 0.99 0.55 -27.15
N GLN A 71 1.26 -0.45 -27.99
CA GLN A 71 0.78 -0.49 -29.38
C GLN A 71 -0.74 -0.42 -29.53
N VAL A 72 -1.49 -0.72 -28.48
CA VAL A 72 -2.96 -0.66 -28.45
C VAL A 72 -3.47 0.37 -27.43
N GLY A 73 -2.58 1.26 -26.94
CA GLY A 73 -2.91 2.33 -26.00
C GLY A 73 -3.21 1.84 -24.59
N GLY A 74 -2.66 0.70 -24.19
CA GLY A 74 -2.75 0.19 -22.83
C GLY A 74 -1.52 0.56 -22.00
N ASP A 75 -1.73 0.76 -20.71
CA ASP A 75 -0.67 1.00 -19.73
C ASP A 75 -0.27 -0.31 -19.04
N LEU A 76 1.00 -0.42 -18.69
CA LEU A 76 1.56 -1.52 -17.90
C LEU A 76 2.31 -0.94 -16.72
N ASN A 77 1.90 -1.30 -15.51
CA ASN A 77 2.46 -0.76 -14.27
C ASN A 77 2.74 -1.86 -13.25
N ALA A 78 3.62 -1.55 -12.30
CA ALA A 78 3.85 -2.38 -11.13
C ALA A 78 4.20 -1.52 -9.92
N PHE A 79 4.09 -2.10 -8.73
CA PHE A 79 4.62 -1.54 -7.49
C PHE A 79 4.83 -2.63 -6.45
N THR A 80 5.79 -2.39 -5.57
CA THR A 80 6.10 -3.24 -4.41
C THR A 80 5.82 -2.50 -3.12
N THR A 81 5.20 -3.19 -2.16
CA THR A 81 4.98 -2.71 -0.80
C THR A 81 5.67 -3.63 0.21
N LYS A 82 5.46 -3.37 1.50
CA LYS A 82 5.94 -4.28 2.56
C LYS A 82 5.33 -5.69 2.45
N THR A 83 4.10 -5.82 1.92
CA THR A 83 3.33 -7.08 1.95
C THR A 83 2.92 -7.62 0.59
N ASP A 84 2.94 -6.81 -0.44
CA ASP A 84 2.44 -7.18 -1.77
C ASP A 84 3.30 -6.60 -2.89
N THR A 85 3.40 -7.35 -4.00
CA THR A 85 3.89 -6.88 -5.29
C THR A 85 2.75 -7.01 -6.30
N VAL A 86 2.54 -5.99 -7.11
CA VAL A 86 1.42 -5.89 -8.05
C VAL A 86 1.94 -5.61 -9.44
N TYR A 87 1.43 -6.36 -10.44
CA TYR A 87 1.63 -6.11 -11.86
C TYR A 87 0.26 -5.95 -12.49
N TYR A 88 0.00 -4.81 -13.12
CA TYR A 88 -1.33 -4.51 -13.63
C TYR A 88 -1.31 -3.66 -14.89
N SER A 89 -2.46 -3.61 -15.54
CA SER A 89 -2.69 -2.86 -16.78
C SER A 89 -4.03 -2.15 -16.73
N ALA A 90 -4.07 -0.97 -17.36
CA ALA A 90 -5.29 -0.30 -17.80
C ALA A 90 -5.37 -0.40 -19.32
N ILE A 91 -6.46 -0.99 -19.86
CA ILE A 91 -6.58 -1.28 -21.28
C ILE A 91 -8.03 -1.25 -21.74
N LEU A 92 -8.29 -1.01 -23.02
CA LEU A 92 -9.62 -1.18 -23.58
C LEU A 92 -10.03 -2.67 -23.59
N LYS A 93 -11.28 -2.95 -23.30
CA LYS A 93 -11.82 -4.31 -23.15
C LYS A 93 -11.52 -5.26 -24.32
N ASP A 94 -11.47 -4.73 -25.55
CA ASP A 94 -11.20 -5.52 -26.74
C ASP A 94 -9.79 -6.10 -26.77
N HIS A 95 -8.88 -5.53 -25.97
CA HIS A 95 -7.50 -5.95 -25.84
C HIS A 95 -7.21 -6.70 -24.52
N LEU A 96 -8.24 -7.00 -23.72
CA LEU A 96 -8.08 -7.77 -22.49
C LEU A 96 -7.33 -9.10 -22.65
N PRO A 97 -7.57 -9.90 -23.72
CA PRO A 97 -6.80 -11.13 -23.92
C PRO A 97 -5.30 -10.90 -24.04
N ARG A 98 -4.88 -9.77 -24.66
CA ARG A 98 -3.47 -9.39 -24.81
C ARG A 98 -2.85 -9.01 -23.45
N ALA A 99 -3.60 -8.30 -22.59
CA ALA A 99 -3.15 -7.94 -21.26
C ALA A 99 -2.97 -9.19 -20.38
N ILE A 100 -3.93 -10.12 -20.41
CA ILE A 100 -3.86 -11.38 -19.64
C ILE A 100 -2.66 -12.22 -20.08
N ASP A 101 -2.43 -12.38 -21.38
CA ASP A 101 -1.30 -13.13 -21.93
C ASP A 101 0.04 -12.49 -21.51
N LEU A 102 0.18 -11.16 -21.60
CA LEU A 102 1.40 -10.47 -21.18
C LEU A 102 1.63 -10.58 -19.69
N LEU A 103 0.62 -10.21 -18.87
CA LEU A 103 0.74 -10.22 -17.41
C LEU A 103 1.07 -11.61 -16.87
N THR A 104 0.44 -12.65 -17.42
CA THR A 104 0.74 -14.04 -17.03
C THR A 104 2.18 -14.42 -17.41
N ASP A 105 2.62 -14.00 -18.59
CA ASP A 105 3.97 -14.30 -19.08
C ASP A 105 5.07 -13.61 -18.24
N ILE A 106 4.92 -12.32 -17.94
CA ILE A 106 5.92 -11.60 -17.15
C ILE A 106 5.94 -12.03 -15.68
N VAL A 107 4.78 -12.33 -15.09
CA VAL A 107 4.72 -12.73 -13.67
C VAL A 107 5.28 -14.13 -13.44
N PHE A 108 4.98 -15.09 -14.32
CA PHE A 108 5.31 -16.50 -14.06
C PHE A 108 6.41 -17.07 -14.95
N HIS A 109 6.85 -16.36 -16.00
CA HIS A 109 7.79 -16.90 -16.99
C HIS A 109 8.96 -15.96 -17.31
N SER A 110 9.19 -14.91 -16.50
CA SER A 110 10.38 -14.06 -16.61
C SER A 110 11.66 -14.85 -16.36
N ILE A 111 12.70 -14.55 -17.14
CA ILE A 111 13.99 -15.27 -17.12
C ILE A 111 15.14 -14.45 -16.55
N TYR A 112 14.89 -13.17 -16.27
CA TYR A 112 15.83 -12.26 -15.61
C TYR A 112 17.22 -12.25 -16.26
N PRO A 113 17.37 -11.86 -17.55
CA PRO A 113 18.66 -11.94 -18.24
C PRO A 113 19.71 -11.08 -17.56
N GLN A 114 20.89 -11.64 -17.21
CA GLN A 114 21.95 -10.92 -16.49
C GLN A 114 22.39 -9.63 -17.18
N LYS A 115 22.39 -9.63 -18.52
CA LYS A 115 22.71 -8.43 -19.29
C LYS A 115 21.74 -7.28 -19.05
N GLU A 116 20.47 -7.59 -18.89
CA GLU A 116 19.42 -6.58 -18.60
C GLU A 116 19.45 -6.18 -17.12
N ILE A 117 19.73 -7.13 -16.21
CA ILE A 117 19.96 -6.84 -14.79
C ILE A 117 21.09 -5.83 -14.63
N ASN A 118 22.22 -6.03 -15.29
CA ASN A 118 23.38 -5.13 -15.17
C ASN A 118 23.08 -3.68 -15.60
N LYS A 119 22.08 -3.48 -16.46
CA LYS A 119 21.60 -2.13 -16.81
C LYS A 119 20.63 -1.59 -15.78
N GLU A 120 19.71 -2.44 -15.33
CA GLU A 120 18.63 -2.03 -14.45
C GLU A 120 19.13 -1.72 -13.04
N VAL A 121 20.16 -2.39 -12.58
CA VAL A 121 20.82 -2.13 -11.30
C VAL A 121 21.21 -0.65 -11.16
N GLU A 122 21.76 -0.03 -12.19
CA GLU A 122 22.10 1.40 -12.11
C GLU A 122 20.83 2.29 -12.04
N VAL A 123 19.78 1.93 -12.77
CA VAL A 123 18.48 2.64 -12.70
C VAL A 123 17.90 2.56 -11.29
N ILE A 124 17.92 1.39 -10.66
CA ILE A 124 17.46 1.21 -9.28
C ILE A 124 18.35 1.97 -8.29
N CYS A 125 19.68 2.00 -8.52
CA CYS A 125 20.59 2.78 -7.68
C CYS A 125 20.33 4.29 -7.79
N ASP A 126 20.06 4.79 -9.01
CA ASP A 126 19.69 6.20 -9.23
C ASP A 126 18.35 6.53 -8.54
N GLU A 127 17.38 5.60 -8.53
CA GLU A 127 16.13 5.76 -7.80
C GLU A 127 16.35 5.81 -6.29
N ILE A 128 17.20 4.93 -5.74
CA ILE A 128 17.58 4.96 -4.32
C ILE A 128 18.22 6.31 -3.95
N GLU A 129 19.12 6.81 -4.78
CA GLU A 129 19.77 8.12 -4.57
C GLU A 129 18.75 9.26 -4.63
N SER A 130 17.88 9.27 -5.64
CA SER A 130 16.80 10.26 -5.78
C SER A 130 15.86 10.27 -4.56
N TYR A 131 15.52 9.07 -4.06
CA TYR A 131 14.69 8.94 -2.87
C TYR A 131 15.39 9.45 -1.60
N ASN A 132 16.68 9.15 -1.46
CA ASN A 132 17.50 9.64 -0.35
C ASN A 132 17.68 11.18 -0.39
N ASP A 133 17.64 11.78 -1.56
CA ASP A 133 17.72 13.24 -1.77
C ASP A 133 16.36 13.94 -1.56
N SER A 134 15.29 13.19 -1.29
CA SER A 134 13.94 13.71 -0.98
C SER A 134 13.57 13.46 0.49
N PRO A 135 13.95 14.35 1.43
CA PRO A 135 13.68 14.15 2.87
C PRO A 135 12.19 13.99 3.19
N ALA A 136 11.32 14.65 2.41
CA ALA A 136 9.88 14.58 2.56
C ALA A 136 9.29 13.21 2.22
N GLU A 137 9.95 12.42 1.36
CA GLU A 137 9.55 11.06 1.00
C GLU A 137 10.26 10.03 1.88
N LEU A 138 11.58 10.18 2.03
CA LEU A 138 12.42 9.27 2.80
C LEU A 138 11.95 9.13 4.26
N ILE A 139 11.44 10.20 4.87
CA ILE A 139 11.05 10.21 6.28
C ILE A 139 9.93 9.19 6.60
N TYR A 140 9.05 8.88 5.64
CA TYR A 140 7.97 7.89 5.84
C TYR A 140 8.55 6.49 5.99
N ASP A 141 9.44 6.10 5.09
CA ASP A 141 10.07 4.77 5.12
C ASP A 141 10.98 4.62 6.35
N GLU A 142 11.83 5.62 6.63
CA GLU A 142 12.69 5.60 7.82
C GLU A 142 11.89 5.60 9.13
N PHE A 143 10.76 6.30 9.19
CA PHE A 143 9.89 6.27 10.35
C PHE A 143 9.30 4.87 10.57
N GLU A 144 8.80 4.23 9.51
CA GLU A 144 8.28 2.87 9.59
C GLU A 144 9.36 1.87 10.00
N ASN A 145 10.59 2.04 9.49
CA ASN A 145 11.74 1.22 9.86
C ASN A 145 12.12 1.37 11.35
N ILE A 146 11.95 2.58 11.91
CA ILE A 146 12.15 2.82 13.35
C ILE A 146 11.05 2.14 14.17
N ILE A 147 9.78 2.29 13.76
CA ILE A 147 8.62 1.71 14.46
C ILE A 147 8.69 0.18 14.52
N PHE A 148 9.18 -0.45 13.45
CA PHE A 148 9.25 -1.91 13.31
C PHE A 148 10.68 -2.45 13.36
N ARG A 149 11.61 -1.72 13.98
CA ARG A 149 13.02 -2.13 14.06
C ARG A 149 13.20 -3.58 14.53
N GLY A 150 13.98 -4.35 13.76
CA GLY A 150 14.23 -5.77 14.03
C GLY A 150 13.08 -6.71 13.63
N HIS A 151 12.05 -6.20 12.99
CA HIS A 151 10.97 -6.98 12.41
C HIS A 151 11.01 -6.88 10.87
N PRO A 152 10.56 -7.86 10.09
CA PRO A 152 10.55 -7.80 8.61
C PRO A 152 9.80 -6.60 7.99
N LEU A 153 8.89 -5.96 8.71
CA LEU A 153 8.27 -4.69 8.28
C LEU A 153 9.22 -3.49 8.43
N GLY A 154 10.35 -3.61 9.13
CA GLY A 154 11.19 -2.50 9.54
C GLY A 154 12.50 -2.39 8.74
N HIS A 155 12.44 -2.49 7.40
CA HIS A 155 13.55 -2.17 6.51
C HIS A 155 13.05 -1.51 5.22
N SER A 156 13.96 -0.86 4.48
CA SER A 156 13.61 -0.10 3.27
C SER A 156 13.03 -1.01 2.17
N ILE A 157 12.04 -0.49 1.44
CA ILE A 157 11.48 -1.19 0.27
C ILE A 157 12.53 -1.26 -0.85
N LEU A 158 13.29 -0.20 -1.05
CA LEU A 158 14.30 -0.11 -2.11
C LEU A 158 15.58 -0.90 -1.78
N GLY A 159 15.80 -1.26 -0.52
CA GLY A 159 17.07 -1.81 -0.06
C GLY A 159 18.18 -0.79 -0.07
N THR A 160 19.43 -1.22 -0.36
CA THR A 160 20.59 -0.35 -0.47
C THR A 160 21.30 -0.55 -1.81
N ALA A 161 21.88 0.52 -2.37
CA ALA A 161 22.64 0.45 -3.64
C ALA A 161 23.79 -0.58 -3.57
N GLU A 162 24.45 -0.74 -2.42
CA GLU A 162 25.49 -1.75 -2.22
C GLU A 162 24.95 -3.17 -2.40
N ARG A 163 23.74 -3.44 -1.92
CA ARG A 163 23.11 -4.75 -1.97
C ARG A 163 22.53 -5.02 -3.36
N VAL A 164 21.82 -4.06 -3.92
CA VAL A 164 21.22 -4.15 -5.26
C VAL A 164 22.29 -4.45 -6.33
N ARG A 165 23.49 -3.86 -6.25
CA ARG A 165 24.60 -4.14 -7.15
C ARG A 165 25.13 -5.58 -7.10
N LYS A 166 24.76 -6.36 -6.10
CA LYS A 166 25.18 -7.77 -5.94
C LYS A 166 24.15 -8.77 -6.47
N PHE A 167 22.92 -8.34 -6.74
CA PHE A 167 21.87 -9.25 -7.20
C PHE A 167 22.12 -9.76 -8.62
N THR A 168 21.80 -11.01 -8.79
CA THR A 168 22.02 -11.78 -10.01
C THR A 168 20.72 -12.40 -10.53
N THR A 169 20.77 -12.95 -11.75
CA THR A 169 19.70 -13.79 -12.29
C THR A 169 19.29 -14.92 -11.33
N GLU A 170 20.26 -15.54 -10.65
CA GLU A 170 20.02 -16.65 -9.72
C GLU A 170 19.24 -16.18 -8.49
N ASP A 171 19.56 -14.99 -7.95
CA ASP A 171 18.86 -14.41 -6.82
C ASP A 171 17.39 -14.08 -7.18
N ALA A 172 17.18 -13.44 -8.33
CA ALA A 172 15.84 -13.13 -8.85
C ALA A 172 15.02 -14.41 -9.06
N LEU A 173 15.61 -15.44 -9.70
CA LEU A 173 14.92 -16.72 -9.90
C LEU A 173 14.62 -17.44 -8.59
N ARG A 174 15.55 -17.45 -7.64
CA ARG A 174 15.34 -18.04 -6.32
C ARG A 174 14.16 -17.40 -5.60
N PHE A 175 14.11 -16.06 -5.55
CA PHE A 175 13.04 -15.31 -4.91
C PHE A 175 11.70 -15.52 -5.61
N THR A 176 11.65 -15.34 -6.93
CA THR A 176 10.39 -15.42 -7.69
C THR A 176 9.87 -16.86 -7.79
N GLN A 177 10.70 -17.89 -7.95
CA GLN A 177 10.27 -19.27 -7.91
C GLN A 177 9.66 -19.68 -6.57
N LYS A 178 10.10 -19.07 -5.48
CA LYS A 178 9.53 -19.30 -4.15
C LYS A 178 8.19 -18.58 -3.96
N HIS A 179 8.09 -17.34 -4.42
CA HIS A 179 7.01 -16.43 -4.03
C HIS A 179 5.99 -16.15 -5.15
N TYR A 180 6.42 -16.11 -6.42
CA TYR A 180 5.54 -15.82 -7.57
C TYR A 180 4.86 -17.12 -8.01
N GLN A 181 3.90 -17.55 -7.22
CA GLN A 181 3.14 -18.77 -7.45
C GLN A 181 1.66 -18.47 -7.65
N PRO A 182 0.95 -19.15 -8.56
CA PRO A 182 -0.49 -18.93 -8.76
C PRO A 182 -1.29 -19.02 -7.44
N MET A 183 -0.96 -19.99 -6.58
CA MET A 183 -1.63 -20.17 -5.29
C MET A 183 -1.38 -19.01 -4.31
N ASN A 184 -0.28 -18.27 -4.47
CA ASN A 184 0.09 -17.10 -3.67
C ASN A 184 -0.40 -15.79 -4.30
N SER A 185 -1.28 -15.87 -5.30
CA SER A 185 -1.67 -14.74 -6.14
C SER A 185 -3.19 -14.60 -6.24
N VAL A 186 -3.60 -13.39 -6.59
CA VAL A 186 -4.96 -13.07 -7.02
C VAL A 186 -4.88 -12.39 -8.37
N PHE A 187 -5.71 -12.83 -9.33
CA PHE A 187 -6.00 -12.04 -10.53
C PHE A 187 -7.24 -11.20 -10.28
N PHE A 188 -7.11 -9.89 -10.36
CA PHE A 188 -8.23 -8.97 -10.20
C PHE A 188 -8.62 -8.33 -11.54
N THR A 189 -9.91 -7.99 -11.69
CA THR A 189 -10.41 -7.31 -12.89
C THR A 189 -11.56 -6.37 -12.55
N TYR A 190 -11.50 -5.15 -13.08
CA TYR A 190 -12.57 -4.15 -13.01
C TYR A 190 -12.84 -3.60 -14.40
N GLY A 191 -14.08 -3.60 -14.86
CA GLY A 191 -14.46 -3.03 -16.15
C GLY A 191 -15.59 -3.80 -16.84
N ASP A 192 -15.82 -3.53 -18.13
CA ASP A 192 -16.81 -4.26 -18.96
C ASP A 192 -16.24 -5.62 -19.40
N VAL A 193 -16.35 -6.60 -18.50
CA VAL A 193 -15.78 -7.93 -18.67
C VAL A 193 -16.84 -9.00 -18.46
N ASP A 194 -16.97 -9.90 -19.44
CA ASP A 194 -17.70 -11.16 -19.27
C ASP A 194 -16.87 -12.14 -18.44
N PHE A 195 -17.43 -12.56 -17.32
CA PHE A 195 -16.68 -13.38 -16.34
C PHE A 195 -16.35 -14.79 -16.87
N ASP A 196 -17.22 -15.40 -17.66
CA ASP A 196 -16.97 -16.73 -18.21
C ASP A 196 -15.87 -16.70 -19.28
N ASN A 197 -15.86 -15.63 -20.09
CA ASN A 197 -14.77 -15.38 -21.02
C ASN A 197 -13.45 -15.12 -20.29
N LEU A 198 -13.46 -14.29 -19.23
CA LEU A 198 -12.28 -14.05 -18.38
C LEU A 198 -11.70 -15.35 -17.83
N ILE A 199 -12.55 -16.22 -17.28
CA ILE A 199 -12.12 -17.52 -16.75
C ILE A 199 -11.49 -18.36 -17.88
N SER A 200 -12.09 -18.42 -19.07
CA SER A 200 -11.58 -19.19 -20.20
C SER A 200 -10.19 -18.71 -20.63
N LEU A 201 -9.95 -17.40 -20.64
CA LEU A 201 -8.65 -16.79 -20.94
C LEU A 201 -7.61 -17.17 -19.87
N LEU A 202 -7.95 -17.02 -18.60
CA LEU A 202 -7.04 -17.35 -17.50
C LEU A 202 -6.74 -18.85 -17.42
N GLU A 203 -7.72 -19.72 -17.69
CA GLU A 203 -7.50 -21.16 -17.81
C GLU A 203 -6.48 -21.51 -18.88
N LYS A 204 -6.58 -20.83 -20.04
CA LYS A 204 -5.68 -21.05 -21.17
C LYS A 204 -4.27 -20.61 -20.83
N GLU A 205 -4.08 -19.37 -20.35
CA GLU A 205 -2.75 -18.82 -20.09
C GLU A 205 -2.05 -19.47 -18.88
N ASN A 206 -2.82 -19.87 -17.86
CA ASN A 206 -2.28 -20.57 -16.69
C ASN A 206 -2.21 -22.10 -16.86
N HIS A 207 -2.61 -22.64 -18.01
CA HIS A 207 -2.69 -24.11 -18.27
C HIS A 207 -3.44 -24.86 -17.16
N SER A 208 -4.46 -24.25 -16.57
CA SER A 208 -5.15 -24.75 -15.38
C SER A 208 -6.64 -24.50 -15.46
N LYS A 209 -7.45 -25.53 -15.20
CA LYS A 209 -8.92 -25.43 -15.22
C LYS A 209 -9.49 -24.88 -13.92
N VAL A 210 -10.68 -24.28 -14.00
CA VAL A 210 -11.40 -23.84 -12.83
C VAL A 210 -11.74 -25.04 -11.94
N ARG A 211 -11.58 -24.84 -10.61
CA ARG A 211 -11.93 -25.82 -9.59
C ARG A 211 -13.17 -25.37 -8.80
N ILE A 212 -13.24 -24.09 -8.45
CA ILE A 212 -14.32 -23.50 -7.68
C ILE A 212 -14.79 -22.24 -8.38
N LYS A 213 -16.13 -22.04 -8.49
CA LYS A 213 -16.75 -20.85 -9.04
C LYS A 213 -17.78 -20.30 -8.04
N GLY A 214 -17.74 -18.98 -7.81
CA GLY A 214 -18.68 -18.30 -6.92
C GLY A 214 -18.28 -18.32 -5.43
N GLU A 215 -17.36 -19.17 -5.03
CA GLU A 215 -16.79 -19.28 -3.67
C GLU A 215 -15.34 -18.84 -3.67
N THR A 216 -14.76 -18.71 -2.48
CA THR A 216 -13.35 -18.36 -2.28
C THR A 216 -12.66 -19.39 -1.39
N GLU A 217 -11.39 -19.61 -1.62
CA GLU A 217 -10.53 -20.29 -0.65
C GLU A 217 -9.99 -19.26 0.35
N LYS A 218 -9.61 -19.74 1.52
CA LYS A 218 -8.91 -18.90 2.49
C LYS A 218 -7.58 -18.44 1.86
N PRO A 219 -7.21 -17.17 2.08
CA PRO A 219 -5.88 -16.69 1.71
C PRO A 219 -4.80 -17.57 2.34
N ILE A 220 -3.66 -17.70 1.65
CA ILE A 220 -2.48 -18.28 2.24
C ILE A 220 -1.91 -17.24 3.21
N GLU A 221 -1.90 -17.57 4.48
CA GLU A 221 -1.24 -16.73 5.48
C GLU A 221 0.28 -16.90 5.33
N THR A 222 0.98 -15.81 5.11
CA THR A 222 2.43 -15.75 5.26
C THR A 222 2.71 -15.33 6.71
N PRO A 223 3.11 -16.22 7.60
CA PRO A 223 3.31 -15.87 8.99
C PRO A 223 4.52 -14.94 9.11
N LEU A 224 4.29 -13.73 9.61
CA LEU A 224 5.34 -12.86 10.06
C LEU A 224 5.71 -13.21 11.52
N PRO A 225 6.96 -13.02 11.95
CA PRO A 225 7.35 -13.23 13.34
C PRO A 225 6.55 -12.31 14.28
N ALA A 226 6.49 -12.68 15.55
CA ALA A 226 5.88 -11.83 16.56
C ALA A 226 6.67 -10.51 16.70
N LEU A 227 5.95 -9.42 16.87
CA LEU A 227 6.55 -8.10 17.12
C LEU A 227 7.23 -8.07 18.50
N SER A 228 8.41 -7.47 18.57
CA SER A 228 9.04 -7.09 19.84
C SER A 228 8.19 -6.04 20.57
N GLU A 229 8.42 -5.86 21.86
CA GLU A 229 7.83 -4.76 22.61
C GLU A 229 8.19 -3.42 21.96
N TYR A 230 7.17 -2.56 21.82
CA TYR A 230 7.35 -1.24 21.24
C TYR A 230 8.00 -0.29 22.24
N GLN A 231 9.08 0.34 21.84
CA GLN A 231 9.79 1.34 22.64
C GLN A 231 9.80 2.67 21.88
N PRO A 232 9.05 3.66 22.35
CA PRO A 232 9.04 5.01 21.77
C PRO A 232 10.42 5.66 21.87
N GLN A 233 10.78 6.43 20.86
CA GLN A 233 12.06 7.13 20.83
C GLN A 233 11.97 8.44 20.06
N THR A 234 12.86 9.37 20.35
CA THR A 234 13.07 10.58 19.55
C THR A 234 14.40 10.47 18.83
N VAL A 235 14.33 10.54 17.49
CA VAL A 235 15.51 10.50 16.62
C VAL A 235 15.57 11.83 15.86
N LYS A 236 16.71 12.52 15.96
CA LYS A 236 16.97 13.76 15.23
C LYS A 236 18.18 13.55 14.34
N ILE A 237 18.03 13.82 13.05
CA ILE A 237 19.06 13.62 12.03
C ILE A 237 19.26 14.93 11.30
N ASP A 238 20.51 15.40 11.24
CA ASP A 238 20.89 16.52 10.42
C ASP A 238 21.08 16.03 8.97
N LYS A 239 20.13 16.39 8.12
CA LYS A 239 20.14 16.12 6.68
C LYS A 239 20.54 17.36 5.88
N HIS A 240 20.90 18.48 6.57
CA HIS A 240 21.20 19.76 5.94
C HIS A 240 20.08 20.28 5.04
N THR A 241 18.85 20.08 5.44
CA THR A 241 17.66 20.49 4.68
C THR A 241 17.30 21.96 4.96
N HIS A 242 16.70 22.64 4.00
CA HIS A 242 16.20 24.01 4.21
C HIS A 242 14.99 24.05 5.16
N GLN A 243 14.23 22.97 5.22
CA GLN A 243 13.06 22.82 6.09
C GLN A 243 13.27 21.66 7.05
N ALA A 244 12.70 21.78 8.24
CA ALA A 244 12.54 20.63 9.12
C ALA A 244 11.41 19.74 8.62
N HIS A 245 11.65 18.43 8.55
CA HIS A 245 10.63 17.42 8.30
C HIS A 245 10.42 16.58 9.54
N VAL A 246 9.18 16.38 9.94
CA VAL A 246 8.85 15.72 11.19
C VAL A 246 7.82 14.62 10.97
N MET A 247 8.13 13.45 11.52
CA MET A 247 7.16 12.36 11.70
C MET A 247 6.94 12.11 13.19
N ILE A 248 5.68 12.03 13.61
CA ILE A 248 5.27 11.69 14.98
C ILE A 248 4.26 10.56 14.90
N GLY A 249 4.41 9.51 15.65
CA GLY A 249 3.44 8.43 15.61
C GLY A 249 3.76 7.25 16.51
N ASN A 250 3.03 6.17 16.28
CA ASN A 250 3.01 5.02 17.16
C ASN A 250 2.64 3.75 16.37
N ARG A 251 2.96 2.56 16.93
CA ARG A 251 2.31 1.33 16.50
C ARG A 251 0.80 1.45 16.75
N ALA A 252 0.01 0.99 15.78
CA ALA A 252 -1.43 1.08 15.80
C ALA A 252 -2.08 -0.29 15.58
N TYR A 253 -3.33 -0.29 15.19
CA TYR A 253 -4.17 -1.48 15.14
C TYR A 253 -3.98 -2.30 13.87
N SER A 254 -4.00 -3.61 14.04
CA SER A 254 -4.06 -4.53 12.91
C SER A 254 -5.38 -4.38 12.12
N ILE A 255 -5.41 -4.92 10.91
CA ILE A 255 -6.60 -4.90 10.06
C ILE A 255 -7.82 -5.60 10.70
N HIS A 256 -7.58 -6.53 11.62
CA HIS A 256 -8.61 -7.32 12.31
C HIS A 256 -9.12 -6.66 13.60
N ASP A 257 -8.44 -5.62 14.09
CA ASP A 257 -8.83 -4.94 15.32
C ASP A 257 -10.01 -4.00 15.07
N LYS A 258 -11.05 -4.13 15.88
CA LYS A 258 -12.27 -3.30 15.74
C LYS A 258 -12.02 -1.82 16.02
N ARG A 259 -11.07 -1.49 16.89
CA ARG A 259 -10.69 -0.11 17.24
C ARG A 259 -10.10 0.65 16.03
N ARG A 260 -9.62 -0.09 15.02
CA ARG A 260 -9.12 0.50 13.78
C ARG A 260 -10.13 1.45 13.13
N MET A 261 -11.44 1.19 13.23
CA MET A 261 -12.46 2.04 12.62
C MET A 261 -12.60 3.38 13.34
N ALA A 262 -12.50 3.40 14.66
CA ALA A 262 -12.45 4.64 15.43
C ALA A 262 -11.17 5.44 15.14
N LEU A 263 -10.01 4.76 15.02
CA LEU A 263 -8.76 5.40 14.59
C LEU A 263 -8.88 5.97 13.17
N TYR A 264 -9.53 5.27 12.25
CA TYR A 264 -9.74 5.75 10.88
C TYR A 264 -10.53 7.06 10.83
N LEU A 265 -11.59 7.17 11.64
CA LEU A 265 -12.36 8.40 11.78
C LEU A 265 -11.52 9.49 12.45
N LEU A 266 -10.84 9.20 13.55
CA LEU A 266 -9.98 10.13 14.29
C LEU A 266 -8.85 10.68 13.40
N ASN A 267 -8.19 9.80 12.65
CA ASN A 267 -7.15 10.16 11.69
C ASN A 267 -7.66 11.16 10.64
N ASN A 268 -8.88 10.93 10.12
CA ASN A 268 -9.49 11.84 9.15
C ASN A 268 -9.81 13.22 9.74
N ILE A 269 -10.30 13.27 10.97
CA ILE A 269 -10.57 14.55 11.68
C ILE A 269 -9.27 15.29 11.94
N LEU A 270 -8.23 14.57 12.35
CA LEU A 270 -6.95 15.16 12.78
C LEU A 270 -6.17 15.75 11.60
N GLY A 271 -5.92 14.96 10.56
CA GLY A 271 -5.07 15.35 9.45
C GLY A 271 -5.42 14.67 8.12
N GLY A 272 -6.72 14.38 7.89
CA GLY A 272 -7.22 13.87 6.62
C GLY A 272 -7.11 14.90 5.48
N PRO A 273 -7.51 14.55 4.25
CA PRO A 273 -7.26 15.33 3.03
C PRO A 273 -8.05 16.66 2.96
N GLY A 274 -8.96 16.92 3.91
CA GLY A 274 -9.74 18.15 3.94
C GLY A 274 -8.99 19.34 4.53
N MET A 275 -9.11 20.52 3.94
CA MET A 275 -8.53 21.77 4.50
C MET A 275 -9.07 22.11 5.90
N SER A 276 -10.21 21.59 6.29
CA SER A 276 -10.80 21.74 7.62
C SER A 276 -10.29 20.73 8.66
N ALA A 277 -9.34 19.85 8.31
CA ALA A 277 -8.69 18.97 9.27
C ALA A 277 -8.01 19.77 10.38
N ARG A 278 -8.06 19.27 11.62
CA ARG A 278 -7.64 20.02 12.83
C ARG A 278 -6.20 20.51 12.75
N LEU A 279 -5.27 19.66 12.32
CA LEU A 279 -3.87 20.05 12.15
C LEU A 279 -3.68 21.08 11.04
N ASN A 280 -4.39 20.93 9.91
CA ASN A 280 -4.32 21.91 8.83
C ASN A 280 -4.81 23.29 9.29
N LEU A 281 -5.92 23.35 10.03
CA LEU A 281 -6.41 24.59 10.60
C LEU A 281 -5.43 25.19 11.63
N ALA A 282 -4.83 24.36 12.49
CA ALA A 282 -3.95 24.82 13.56
C ALA A 282 -2.59 25.34 13.06
N LEU A 283 -1.96 24.62 12.13
CA LEU A 283 -0.60 24.91 11.67
C LEU A 283 -0.56 25.75 10.40
N ARG A 284 -1.46 25.46 9.45
CA ARG A 284 -1.44 26.10 8.12
C ARG A 284 -2.37 27.29 8.03
N GLU A 285 -3.70 27.07 8.14
CA GLU A 285 -4.68 28.10 7.82
C GLU A 285 -4.64 29.31 8.77
N ARG A 286 -4.45 29.07 10.06
CA ARG A 286 -4.45 30.13 11.08
C ARG A 286 -3.09 30.79 11.25
N ARG A 287 -1.99 30.11 10.91
CA ARG A 287 -0.63 30.56 11.27
C ARG A 287 0.38 30.55 10.13
N GLY A 288 0.15 29.80 9.08
CA GLY A 288 1.03 29.72 7.91
C GLY A 288 2.40 29.09 8.19
N LEU A 289 2.51 28.25 9.22
CA LEU A 289 3.79 27.65 9.65
C LEU A 289 4.23 26.46 8.78
N VAL A 290 3.28 25.81 8.13
CA VAL A 290 3.54 24.61 7.31
C VAL A 290 2.88 24.73 5.95
N TYR A 291 3.50 24.17 4.92
CA TYR A 291 2.86 23.99 3.62
C TYR A 291 2.02 22.70 3.59
N THR A 292 2.56 21.64 4.15
CA THR A 292 1.90 20.33 4.21
C THR A 292 1.87 19.82 5.64
N VAL A 293 0.71 19.34 6.07
CA VAL A 293 0.52 18.58 7.28
C VAL A 293 -0.55 17.51 7.03
N GLU A 294 -0.26 16.29 7.40
CA GLU A 294 -1.20 15.18 7.25
C GLU A 294 -1.09 14.18 8.38
N SER A 295 -2.14 13.41 8.56
CA SER A 295 -2.16 12.24 9.42
C SER A 295 -2.53 11.01 8.60
N SER A 296 -1.78 9.95 8.77
CA SER A 296 -1.91 8.71 8.02
C SER A 296 -1.96 7.49 8.92
N MET A 297 -2.52 6.40 8.39
CA MET A 297 -2.50 5.11 9.05
C MET A 297 -2.39 3.97 8.05
N VAL A 298 -1.59 2.97 8.39
CA VAL A 298 -1.50 1.71 7.66
C VAL A 298 -1.80 0.56 8.60
N SER A 299 -2.59 -0.41 8.15
CA SER A 299 -2.88 -1.61 8.95
C SER A 299 -2.40 -2.86 8.22
N TYR A 300 -1.58 -3.63 8.91
CA TYR A 300 -1.09 -4.94 8.52
C TYR A 300 -1.90 -6.05 9.21
N SER A 301 -1.65 -7.30 8.87
CA SER A 301 -2.33 -8.44 9.49
C SER A 301 -2.11 -8.55 11.01
N LEU A 302 -0.89 -8.25 11.48
CA LEU A 302 -0.50 -8.38 12.90
C LEU A 302 -0.53 -7.06 13.67
N THR A 303 -0.41 -5.93 12.99
CA THR A 303 -0.19 -4.61 13.61
C THR A 303 -0.64 -3.50 12.68
N GLY A 304 -0.41 -2.26 13.06
CA GLY A 304 -0.53 -1.09 12.21
C GLY A 304 0.46 -0.01 12.63
N ILE A 305 0.46 1.06 11.88
CA ILE A 305 1.16 2.30 12.18
C ILE A 305 0.19 3.46 12.02
N TRP A 306 0.27 4.43 12.90
CA TRP A 306 -0.37 5.72 12.77
C TRP A 306 0.70 6.81 12.91
N SER A 307 0.63 7.85 12.08
CA SER A 307 1.59 8.92 12.09
C SER A 307 1.01 10.25 11.64
N ILE A 308 1.66 11.34 12.09
CA ILE A 308 1.51 12.70 11.59
C ILE A 308 2.82 13.08 10.90
N TYR A 309 2.73 13.67 9.73
CA TYR A 309 3.83 14.32 9.03
C TYR A 309 3.57 15.83 8.89
N PHE A 310 4.61 16.64 9.04
CA PHE A 310 4.62 18.03 8.60
C PHE A 310 6.02 18.49 8.21
N GLY A 311 6.07 19.49 7.31
CA GLY A 311 7.28 20.25 6.96
C GLY A 311 7.12 21.71 7.34
N CYS A 312 8.12 22.28 8.01
CA CYS A 312 8.12 23.70 8.44
C CYS A 312 9.51 24.31 8.35
N ASP A 313 9.60 25.62 8.48
CA ASP A 313 10.90 26.27 8.68
C ASP A 313 11.52 25.80 10.00
N THR A 314 12.85 25.70 10.05
CA THR A 314 13.56 25.19 11.23
C THR A 314 13.30 26.03 12.49
N ASP A 315 13.12 27.35 12.32
CA ASP A 315 12.80 28.27 13.41
C ASP A 315 11.40 28.08 13.99
N ASP A 316 10.47 27.52 13.21
CA ASP A 316 9.08 27.27 13.60
C ASP A 316 8.86 25.87 14.18
N LEU A 317 9.88 25.01 14.22
CA LEU A 317 9.78 23.61 14.62
C LEU A 317 9.14 23.44 16.01
N ASP A 318 9.64 24.17 17.02
CA ASP A 318 9.15 24.04 18.40
C ASP A 318 7.69 24.48 18.54
N GLU A 319 7.28 25.52 17.81
CA GLU A 319 5.89 25.99 17.80
C GLU A 319 4.98 24.98 17.10
N CYS A 320 5.39 24.41 15.97
CA CYS A 320 4.65 23.34 15.30
C CYS A 320 4.48 22.12 16.18
N MET A 321 5.55 21.67 16.85
CA MET A 321 5.51 20.56 17.81
C MET A 321 4.53 20.80 18.95
N ARG A 322 4.55 22.03 19.51
CA ARG A 322 3.63 22.45 20.58
C ARG A 322 2.17 22.43 20.12
N LEU A 323 1.89 22.88 18.89
CA LEU A 323 0.54 22.90 18.31
C LEU A 323 0.02 21.49 18.04
N VAL A 324 0.85 20.62 17.46
CA VAL A 324 0.50 19.20 17.26
C VAL A 324 0.18 18.56 18.62
N ARG A 325 1.02 18.76 19.63
CA ARG A 325 0.77 18.24 20.98
C ARG A 325 -0.57 18.73 21.53
N ALA A 326 -0.86 20.02 21.42
CA ALA A 326 -2.12 20.60 21.91
C ALA A 326 -3.37 19.98 21.26
N GLU A 327 -3.31 19.68 19.93
CA GLU A 327 -4.41 18.99 19.26
C GLU A 327 -4.55 17.54 19.71
N LEU A 328 -3.44 16.82 19.94
CA LEU A 328 -3.48 15.45 20.46
C LEU A 328 -4.02 15.40 21.91
N ASP A 329 -3.58 16.33 22.76
CA ASP A 329 -4.08 16.45 24.14
C ASP A 329 -5.58 16.77 24.16
N HIS A 330 -6.06 17.62 23.26
CA HIS A 330 -7.47 17.92 23.15
C HIS A 330 -8.31 16.64 22.93
N PHE A 331 -7.90 15.73 22.04
CA PHE A 331 -8.61 14.47 21.82
C PHE A 331 -8.50 13.47 22.97
N ILE A 332 -7.42 13.53 23.77
CA ILE A 332 -7.26 12.75 24.98
C ILE A 332 -8.28 13.21 26.05
N ASP A 333 -8.37 14.52 26.24
CA ASP A 333 -9.09 15.14 27.36
C ASP A 333 -10.57 15.34 27.08
N ILE A 334 -10.92 15.73 25.86
CA ILE A 334 -12.26 16.18 25.47
C ILE A 334 -12.85 15.27 24.41
N PRO A 335 -13.96 14.58 24.71
CA PRO A 335 -14.68 13.77 23.72
C PRO A 335 -15.30 14.69 22.65
N LEU A 336 -15.48 14.13 21.45
CA LEU A 336 -16.26 14.81 20.41
C LEU A 336 -17.69 15.06 20.88
N THR A 337 -18.22 16.21 20.54
CA THR A 337 -19.68 16.46 20.66
C THR A 337 -20.45 15.64 19.62
N ASP A 338 -21.75 15.46 19.82
CA ASP A 338 -22.62 14.75 18.87
C ASP A 338 -22.60 15.40 17.48
N ASP A 339 -22.55 16.73 17.43
CA ASP A 339 -22.48 17.49 16.18
C ASP A 339 -21.14 17.27 15.46
N GLU A 340 -20.02 17.36 16.17
CA GLU A 340 -18.68 17.09 15.61
C GLU A 340 -18.56 15.67 15.08
N LEU A 341 -19.02 14.70 15.84
CA LEU A 341 -19.03 13.28 15.44
C LEU A 341 -19.91 13.08 14.20
N SER A 342 -21.11 13.67 14.16
CA SER A 342 -22.00 13.56 13.01
C SER A 342 -21.40 14.16 11.75
N ILE A 343 -20.79 15.35 11.84
CA ILE A 343 -20.10 16.03 10.73
C ILE A 343 -18.92 15.18 10.24
N ALA A 344 -18.10 14.67 11.14
CA ALA A 344 -16.94 13.83 10.79
C ALA A 344 -17.35 12.54 10.06
N LYS A 345 -18.43 11.87 10.50
CA LYS A 345 -18.99 10.69 9.82
C LYS A 345 -19.50 11.01 8.42
N GLN A 346 -20.18 12.14 8.24
CA GLN A 346 -20.66 12.56 6.92
C GLN A 346 -19.47 12.89 5.98
N GLN A 347 -18.47 13.60 6.49
CA GLN A 347 -17.30 13.99 5.73
C GLN A 347 -16.52 12.76 5.23
N ILE A 348 -16.20 11.81 6.11
CA ILE A 348 -15.43 10.62 5.71
C ILE A 348 -16.22 9.73 4.74
N LYS A 349 -17.55 9.58 4.91
CA LYS A 349 -18.39 8.84 3.96
C LYS A 349 -18.41 9.51 2.58
N GLY A 350 -18.48 10.84 2.52
CA GLY A 350 -18.38 11.59 1.28
C GLY A 350 -17.02 11.39 0.57
N GLN A 351 -15.93 11.47 1.33
CA GLN A 351 -14.58 11.24 0.81
C GLN A 351 -14.39 9.81 0.31
N ILE A 352 -14.89 8.79 1.02
CA ILE A 352 -14.90 7.40 0.56
C ILE A 352 -15.68 7.26 -0.74
N GLY A 353 -16.85 7.89 -0.84
CA GLY A 353 -17.66 7.89 -2.06
C GLY A 353 -16.90 8.45 -3.25
N ILE A 354 -16.26 9.62 -3.09
CA ILE A 354 -15.43 10.26 -4.13
C ILE A 354 -14.22 9.38 -4.49
N ALA A 355 -13.54 8.81 -3.50
CA ALA A 355 -12.40 7.92 -3.74
C ALA A 355 -12.78 6.65 -4.54
N CYS A 356 -14.01 6.16 -4.37
CA CYS A 356 -14.51 5.01 -5.13
C CYS A 356 -14.75 5.30 -6.62
N ASP A 357 -14.78 6.58 -7.04
CA ASP A 357 -14.85 6.96 -8.45
C ASP A 357 -13.49 6.82 -9.16
N ASN A 358 -12.38 6.77 -8.40
CA ASN A 358 -11.10 6.37 -8.95
C ASN A 358 -11.10 4.86 -9.16
N ARG A 359 -11.28 4.46 -10.41
CA ARG A 359 -11.50 3.07 -10.81
C ARG A 359 -10.26 2.20 -10.62
N GLU A 360 -9.09 2.76 -10.88
CA GLU A 360 -7.81 2.09 -10.70
C GLU A 360 -7.58 1.77 -9.22
N ASN A 361 -7.66 2.78 -8.35
CA ASN A 361 -7.51 2.59 -6.91
C ASN A 361 -8.55 1.62 -6.34
N LEU A 362 -9.80 1.67 -6.84
CA LEU A 362 -10.83 0.72 -6.43
C LEU A 362 -10.47 -0.71 -6.84
N ALA A 363 -9.94 -0.91 -8.06
CA ALA A 363 -9.54 -2.22 -8.54
C ALA A 363 -8.38 -2.81 -7.71
N LEU A 364 -7.36 -2.01 -7.45
CA LEU A 364 -6.21 -2.38 -6.63
C LEU A 364 -6.63 -2.69 -5.18
N ASP A 365 -7.50 -1.89 -4.59
CA ASP A 365 -7.93 -2.04 -3.21
C ASP A 365 -8.79 -3.30 -2.97
N PHE A 366 -9.76 -3.60 -3.84
CA PHE A 366 -10.53 -4.84 -3.68
C PHE A 366 -9.70 -6.09 -3.98
N GLY A 367 -8.74 -6.01 -4.91
CA GLY A 367 -7.77 -7.06 -5.17
C GLY A 367 -6.92 -7.35 -3.93
N LYS A 368 -6.38 -6.31 -3.28
CA LYS A 368 -5.61 -6.41 -2.04
C LYS A 368 -6.44 -7.01 -0.89
N GLY A 369 -7.66 -6.53 -0.70
CA GLY A 369 -8.55 -7.08 0.33
C GLY A 369 -8.89 -8.55 0.10
N PHE A 370 -9.02 -8.96 -1.16
CA PHE A 370 -9.26 -10.35 -1.52
C PHE A 370 -8.00 -11.21 -1.39
N LEU A 371 -6.83 -10.67 -1.75
CA LEU A 371 -5.54 -11.34 -1.61
C LEU A 371 -5.26 -11.73 -0.16
N HIS A 372 -5.28 -10.75 0.74
CA HIS A 372 -4.83 -10.94 2.12
C HIS A 372 -5.91 -11.50 3.05
N TYR A 373 -7.19 -11.17 2.80
CA TYR A 373 -8.26 -11.45 3.76
C TYR A 373 -9.43 -12.23 3.18
N GLY A 374 -9.47 -12.47 1.87
CA GLY A 374 -10.61 -13.07 1.17
C GLY A 374 -11.85 -12.16 1.15
N TRP A 375 -11.69 -10.86 1.43
CA TRP A 375 -12.82 -9.94 1.55
C TRP A 375 -13.26 -9.42 0.18
N LYS A 376 -14.57 -9.35 0.02
CA LYS A 376 -15.22 -8.60 -1.05
C LYS A 376 -15.56 -7.21 -0.50
N LYS A 377 -15.03 -6.14 -1.08
CA LYS A 377 -15.25 -4.78 -0.58
C LYS A 377 -16.75 -4.44 -0.57
N ASP A 378 -17.29 -4.13 0.60
CA ASP A 378 -18.68 -3.69 0.80
C ASP A 378 -18.70 -2.27 1.38
N ILE A 379 -18.90 -1.27 0.50
CA ILE A 379 -19.00 0.14 0.88
C ILE A 379 -20.16 0.38 1.85
N SER A 380 -21.28 -0.34 1.66
CA SER A 380 -22.44 -0.19 2.55
C SER A 380 -22.14 -0.71 3.96
N ALA A 381 -21.39 -1.81 4.07
CA ALA A 381 -20.93 -2.32 5.37
C ALA A 381 -19.93 -1.35 6.00
N LEU A 382 -19.01 -0.77 5.21
CA LEU A 382 -18.08 0.25 5.70
C LEU A 382 -18.83 1.47 6.26
N TYR A 383 -19.84 1.96 5.54
CA TYR A 383 -20.67 3.08 6.03
C TYR A 383 -21.40 2.73 7.34
N ARG A 384 -21.99 1.53 7.45
CA ARG A 384 -22.61 1.07 8.70
C ARG A 384 -21.60 1.04 9.87
N ASN A 385 -20.39 0.57 9.62
CA ASN A 385 -19.33 0.55 10.62
C ASN A 385 -18.95 1.97 11.08
N ILE A 386 -18.84 2.93 10.13
CA ILE A 386 -18.60 4.34 10.44
C ILE A 386 -19.76 4.92 11.26
N ASP A 387 -21.00 4.65 10.86
CA ASP A 387 -22.18 5.14 11.59
C ASP A 387 -22.26 4.60 13.01
N ALA A 388 -21.75 3.42 13.28
CA ALA A 388 -21.73 2.80 14.60
C ALA A 388 -20.67 3.35 15.56
N ILE A 389 -19.65 4.08 15.07
CA ILE A 389 -18.58 4.64 15.92
C ILE A 389 -19.17 5.63 16.92
N THR A 390 -18.74 5.59 18.18
CA THR A 390 -19.14 6.54 19.24
C THR A 390 -18.01 7.51 19.58
N ALA A 391 -18.35 8.62 20.24
CA ALA A 391 -17.37 9.61 20.70
C ALA A 391 -16.43 9.00 21.75
N GLU A 392 -16.95 8.12 22.60
CA GLU A 392 -16.18 7.39 23.62
C GLU A 392 -15.14 6.45 22.97
N GLU A 393 -15.50 5.76 21.88
CA GLU A 393 -14.55 4.92 21.15
C GLU A 393 -13.43 5.74 20.52
N VAL A 394 -13.73 6.89 19.95
CA VAL A 394 -12.74 7.82 19.38
C VAL A 394 -11.80 8.33 20.48
N GLN A 395 -12.34 8.75 21.61
CA GLN A 395 -11.56 9.23 22.75
C GLN A 395 -10.71 8.10 23.37
N ALA A 396 -11.25 6.89 23.48
CA ALA A 396 -10.51 5.73 24.00
C ALA A 396 -9.26 5.43 23.13
N VAL A 397 -9.41 5.53 21.80
CA VAL A 397 -8.29 5.39 20.86
C VAL A 397 -7.25 6.51 21.05
N ALA A 398 -7.71 7.77 21.20
CA ALA A 398 -6.81 8.90 21.46
C ALA A 398 -6.04 8.70 22.77
N ARG A 399 -6.70 8.29 23.85
CA ARG A 399 -6.06 7.99 25.15
C ARG A 399 -5.08 6.82 25.09
N GLU A 400 -5.27 5.89 24.18
CA GLU A 400 -4.37 4.75 23.99
C GLU A 400 -3.15 5.12 23.17
N LEU A 401 -3.34 5.85 22.06
CA LEU A 401 -2.27 6.06 21.07
C LEU A 401 -1.52 7.38 21.21
N PHE A 402 -2.13 8.46 21.74
CA PHE A 402 -1.59 9.81 21.69
C PHE A 402 -0.79 10.28 22.93
N PRO A 403 -0.72 9.58 24.07
CA PRO A 403 0.14 10.02 25.17
C PRO A 403 1.57 10.25 24.70
N GLU A 404 2.19 11.34 25.16
CA GLU A 404 3.52 11.80 24.75
C GLU A 404 4.57 10.69 24.87
N GLU A 405 4.53 9.96 25.99
CA GLU A 405 5.45 8.87 26.31
C GLU A 405 5.31 7.63 25.40
N ARG A 406 4.28 7.59 24.56
CA ARG A 406 4.04 6.50 23.59
C ARG A 406 4.45 6.84 22.17
N LEU A 407 4.84 8.09 21.92
CA LEU A 407 5.11 8.58 20.58
C LEU A 407 6.59 8.47 20.22
N THR A 408 6.85 7.85 19.08
CA THR A 408 8.13 7.98 18.38
C THR A 408 8.11 9.27 17.55
N LYS A 409 9.25 9.98 17.54
CA LYS A 409 9.46 11.20 16.76
C LYS A 409 10.71 11.02 15.90
N LEU A 410 10.59 11.27 14.60
CA LEU A 410 11.72 11.37 13.67
C LEU A 410 11.75 12.79 13.12
N ILE A 411 12.89 13.45 13.24
CA ILE A 411 13.06 14.86 12.87
C ILE A 411 14.30 14.98 11.99
N TYR A 412 14.12 15.48 10.78
CA TYR A 412 15.19 15.94 9.90
C TYR A 412 15.31 17.45 9.99
N ILE A 413 16.55 17.94 10.01
CA ILE A 413 16.90 19.38 10.01
C ILE A 413 18.02 19.66 9.01
#